data_bc22a8fa9fca08bee8286c73b80a19ce
#
_entry.id   bc22a8fa9fca08bee8286c73b80a19ce
#
_cell.length_a   1.000
_cell.length_b   1.000
_cell.length_c   1.000
_cell.angle_alpha   90.00
_cell.angle_beta   90.00
_cell.angle_gamma   90.00
#
_symmetry.space_group_name_H-M   'P 1'
#
loop_
_entity.id
_entity.type
_entity.pdbx_description
1 polymer ?
#
loop_
_entity_poly.entity_id
_entity_poly.type
_entity_poly.pdbx_seq_one_letter_code
_entity_poly.pdbx_strand_id
1 'polypeptide(L)'
;DMPQADELILVSPHPGQGALLMNALDPSVVDESDAFSTDPALDPFDAVNGFAQPPQSSHFSADFVQRYRQAQQVRAQRMDDVARQMIQERHQARKQVKAGNVSAAMKRKAAHTPIMQMWRTDADLRCWDLSLDPSDRTVGTLWGRDPWASNLGSVGFARLLTPESWLSTWSGISSNASFAK
;
A
#
# COMPACT_ATOMS: atom_id res chain seq x y z
N ASP A 1 34.62 -10.48 -7.04
CA ASP A 1 34.57 -9.60 -5.86
C ASP A 1 34.29 -8.18 -6.31
N MET A 2 33.22 -7.58 -5.77
CA MET A 2 33.00 -6.15 -5.98
C MET A 2 33.91 -5.36 -5.04
N PRO A 3 34.54 -4.26 -5.50
CA PRO A 3 35.34 -3.42 -4.63
C PRO A 3 34.47 -2.82 -3.53
N GLN A 4 35.01 -2.76 -2.32
CA GLN A 4 34.36 -2.03 -1.23
C GLN A 4 34.49 -0.53 -1.49
N ALA A 5 33.41 0.19 -1.23
CA ALA A 5 33.45 1.65 -1.25
C ALA A 5 34.01 2.17 0.08
N ASP A 6 34.94 3.10 0.01
CA ASP A 6 35.50 3.75 1.20
C ASP A 6 34.54 4.77 1.80
N GLU A 7 33.62 5.30 0.98
CA GLU A 7 32.64 6.33 1.39
C GLU A 7 31.38 6.24 0.54
N LEU A 8 30.21 6.50 1.15
CA LEU A 8 28.92 6.54 0.49
C LEU A 8 28.21 7.86 0.80
N ILE A 9 27.92 8.63 -0.24
CA ILE A 9 27.13 9.86 -0.12
C ILE A 9 25.71 9.61 -0.62
N LEU A 10 24.72 9.79 0.25
CA LEU A 10 23.30 9.69 -0.09
C LEU A 10 22.71 11.08 -0.29
N VAL A 11 22.25 11.37 -1.50
CA VAL A 11 21.59 12.64 -1.84
C VAL A 11 20.11 12.35 -2.07
N SER A 12 19.24 12.85 -1.18
CA SER A 12 17.77 12.63 -1.22
C SER A 12 17.40 11.16 -1.44
N PRO A 13 17.87 10.23 -0.61
CA PRO A 13 17.62 8.80 -0.82
C PRO A 13 16.12 8.50 -0.71
N HIS A 14 15.60 7.74 -1.67
CA HIS A 14 14.23 7.30 -1.65
C HIS A 14 14.07 6.15 -0.62
N PRO A 15 13.08 6.19 0.30
CA PRO A 15 12.94 5.18 1.36
C PRO A 15 12.51 3.79 0.85
N GLY A 16 12.19 3.67 -0.43
CA GLY A 16 11.63 2.48 -1.06
C GLY A 16 10.10 2.56 -1.19
N GLN A 17 9.57 1.92 -2.23
CA GLN A 17 8.13 1.95 -2.54
C GLN A 17 7.28 1.33 -1.41
N GLY A 18 7.76 0.25 -0.80
CA GLY A 18 7.07 -0.41 0.31
C GLY A 18 6.92 0.50 1.54
N ALA A 19 7.96 1.28 1.87
CA ALA A 19 7.91 2.22 2.99
C ALA A 19 6.95 3.38 2.73
N LEU A 20 6.92 3.90 1.49
CA LEU A 20 5.97 4.96 1.10
C LEU A 20 4.54 4.43 1.14
N LEU A 21 4.28 3.28 0.52
CA LEU A 21 2.95 2.72 0.47
C LEU A 21 2.43 2.36 1.88
N MET A 22 3.30 1.86 2.76
CA MET A 22 2.90 1.55 4.14
C MET A 22 2.36 2.78 4.88
N ASN A 23 2.92 3.97 4.62
CA ASN A 23 2.41 5.21 5.20
C ASN A 23 1.14 5.73 4.51
N ALA A 24 1.00 5.48 3.20
CA ALA A 24 -0.09 5.99 2.37
C ALA A 24 -1.32 5.07 2.32
N LEU A 25 -1.18 3.81 2.75
CA LEU A 25 -2.24 2.82 2.72
C LEU A 25 -3.37 3.18 3.71
N ASP A 26 -4.60 3.36 3.21
CA ASP A 26 -5.78 3.62 4.03
C ASP A 26 -6.24 2.33 4.74
N PRO A 27 -6.06 2.19 6.05
CA PRO A 27 -6.42 0.96 6.76
C PRO A 27 -7.92 0.79 7.00
N SER A 28 -8.72 1.80 6.70
CA SER A 28 -10.18 1.71 6.84
C SER A 28 -10.81 0.71 5.87
N VAL A 29 -10.16 0.43 4.73
CA VAL A 29 -10.65 -0.56 3.76
C VAL A 29 -10.62 -1.97 4.35
N VAL A 30 -11.79 -2.59 4.50
CA VAL A 30 -11.94 -3.93 5.09
C VAL A 30 -12.09 -5.03 4.04
N ASP A 31 -12.53 -4.68 2.81
CA ASP A 31 -12.69 -5.59 1.69
C ASP A 31 -12.13 -4.97 0.40
N GLU A 32 -11.15 -5.62 -0.21
CA GLU A 32 -10.55 -5.13 -1.47
C GLU A 32 -11.44 -5.41 -2.70
N SER A 33 -12.54 -6.13 -2.56
CA SER A 33 -13.54 -6.29 -3.62
C SER A 33 -14.53 -5.12 -3.68
N ASP A 34 -14.63 -4.33 -2.60
CA ASP A 34 -15.50 -3.16 -2.48
C ASP A 34 -14.75 -1.96 -1.90
N ALA A 35 -14.51 -0.96 -2.74
CA ALA A 35 -13.81 0.28 -2.35
C ALA A 35 -14.55 1.12 -1.29
N PHE A 36 -15.82 0.84 -1.05
CA PHE A 36 -16.67 1.55 -0.08
C PHE A 36 -16.92 0.77 1.22
N SER A 37 -16.44 -0.48 1.27
CA SER A 37 -16.48 -1.29 2.49
C SER A 37 -15.37 -0.83 3.44
N THR A 38 -15.72 0.06 4.39
CA THR A 38 -14.76 0.72 5.28
C THR A 38 -15.18 0.64 6.74
N ASP A 39 -14.19 0.62 7.62
CA ASP A 39 -14.36 0.79 9.07
C ASP A 39 -14.30 2.28 9.43
N PRO A 40 -15.42 2.90 9.87
CA PRO A 40 -15.44 4.31 10.23
C PRO A 40 -14.47 4.69 11.37
N ALA A 41 -14.15 3.74 12.26
CA ALA A 41 -13.22 3.98 13.37
C ALA A 41 -11.76 4.17 12.91
N LEU A 42 -11.48 3.83 11.64
CA LEU A 42 -10.17 3.96 11.00
C LEU A 42 -10.17 4.94 9.82
N ASP A 43 -11.32 5.57 9.50
CA ASP A 43 -11.38 6.51 8.37
C ASP A 43 -10.56 7.78 8.68
N PRO A 44 -9.47 8.05 7.93
CA PRO A 44 -8.61 9.19 8.17
C PRO A 44 -9.26 10.53 7.79
N PHE A 45 -10.41 10.50 7.12
CA PHE A 45 -11.14 11.68 6.64
C PHE A 45 -12.41 11.96 7.43
N ASP A 46 -12.65 11.21 8.51
CA ASP A 46 -13.75 11.50 9.44
C ASP A 46 -13.29 12.52 10.50
N ALA A 47 -14.08 13.58 10.67
CA ALA A 47 -13.83 14.61 11.69
C ALA A 47 -13.82 14.03 13.12
N VAL A 48 -14.58 12.95 13.38
CA VAL A 48 -14.58 12.25 14.67
C VAL A 48 -13.20 11.67 15.01
N ASN A 49 -12.42 11.30 13.98
CA ASN A 49 -11.07 10.77 14.12
C ASN A 49 -9.98 11.86 14.17
N GLY A 50 -10.36 13.15 14.03
CA GLY A 50 -9.44 14.27 14.10
C GLY A 50 -9.12 14.95 12.77
N PHE A 51 -9.79 14.55 11.68
CA PHE A 51 -9.62 15.20 10.38
C PHE A 51 -10.20 16.62 10.37
N ALA A 52 -9.47 17.53 9.74
CA ALA A 52 -9.95 18.87 9.38
C ALA A 52 -9.73 19.11 7.90
N GLN A 53 -10.75 19.72 7.27
CA GLN A 53 -10.66 20.07 5.84
C GLN A 53 -9.57 21.12 5.61
N PRO A 54 -8.65 20.93 4.66
CA PRO A 54 -7.70 21.96 4.28
C PRO A 54 -8.38 23.30 3.93
N PRO A 55 -7.79 24.45 4.31
CA PRO A 55 -6.39 24.65 4.72
C PRO A 55 -6.12 24.41 6.22
N GLN A 56 -7.11 24.05 7.03
CA GLN A 56 -6.90 23.75 8.44
C GLN A 56 -6.05 22.47 8.58
N SER A 57 -5.16 22.44 9.58
CA SER A 57 -4.45 21.23 9.95
C SER A 57 -5.36 20.29 10.72
N SER A 58 -5.37 19.02 10.33
CA SER A 58 -5.96 17.96 11.14
C SER A 58 -5.19 17.78 12.45
N HIS A 59 -5.83 17.12 13.42
CA HIS A 59 -5.16 16.77 14.67
C HIS A 59 -5.62 15.38 15.13
N PHE A 60 -4.82 14.38 14.79
CA PHE A 60 -5.07 12.98 15.13
C PHE A 60 -4.53 12.67 16.54
N SER A 61 -5.36 12.07 17.39
CA SER A 61 -4.89 11.65 18.71
C SER A 61 -3.83 10.55 18.62
N ALA A 62 -2.94 10.47 19.60
CA ALA A 62 -1.90 9.43 19.65
C ALA A 62 -2.51 8.02 19.59
N ASP A 63 -3.66 7.80 20.26
CA ASP A 63 -4.36 6.52 20.23
C ASP A 63 -4.91 6.19 18.85
N PHE A 64 -5.44 7.18 18.14
CA PHE A 64 -5.90 6.98 16.75
C PHE A 64 -4.71 6.63 15.85
N VAL A 65 -3.62 7.40 15.91
CA VAL A 65 -2.41 7.16 15.11
C VAL A 65 -1.87 5.76 15.37
N GLN A 66 -1.82 5.31 16.61
CA GLN A 66 -1.35 3.97 16.96
C GLN A 66 -2.26 2.89 16.34
N ARG A 67 -3.58 2.99 16.50
CA ARG A 67 -4.53 2.03 15.90
C ARG A 67 -4.44 2.06 14.37
N TYR A 68 -4.34 3.23 13.79
CA TYR A 68 -4.21 3.43 12.35
C TYR A 68 -2.97 2.70 11.80
N ARG A 69 -1.80 2.90 12.41
CA ARG A 69 -0.56 2.24 12.01
C ARG A 69 -0.60 0.72 12.16
N GLN A 70 -1.21 0.21 13.23
CA GLN A 70 -1.42 -1.23 13.41
C GLN A 70 -2.35 -1.79 12.31
N ALA A 71 -3.42 -1.10 12.01
CA ALA A 71 -4.37 -1.51 10.98
C ALA A 71 -3.76 -1.46 9.56
N GLN A 72 -2.86 -0.52 9.27
CA GLN A 72 -2.07 -0.52 8.03
C GLN A 72 -1.23 -1.80 7.91
N GLN A 73 -0.57 -2.23 8.98
CA GLN A 73 0.20 -3.50 8.97
C GLN A 73 -0.71 -4.70 8.73
N VAL A 74 -1.87 -4.76 9.40
CA VAL A 74 -2.85 -5.84 9.20
C VAL A 74 -3.35 -5.88 7.76
N ARG A 75 -3.67 -4.71 7.17
CA ARG A 75 -4.10 -4.63 5.77
C ARG A 75 -2.98 -5.07 4.81
N ALA A 76 -1.74 -4.62 5.02
CA ALA A 76 -0.60 -5.03 4.21
C ALA A 76 -0.35 -6.55 4.30
N GLN A 77 -0.46 -7.14 5.50
CA GLN A 77 -0.33 -8.60 5.69
C GLN A 77 -1.43 -9.37 4.93
N ARG A 78 -2.68 -8.90 4.99
CA ARG A 78 -3.79 -9.48 4.22
C ARG A 78 -3.49 -9.47 2.72
N MET A 79 -2.95 -8.36 2.20
CA MET A 79 -2.55 -8.26 0.79
C MET A 79 -1.39 -9.20 0.43
N ASP A 80 -0.43 -9.36 1.33
CA ASP A 80 0.66 -10.33 1.18
C ASP A 80 0.14 -11.76 1.05
N ASP A 81 -0.84 -12.13 1.87
CA ASP A 81 -1.41 -13.47 1.88
C ASP A 81 -2.22 -13.73 0.58
N VAL A 82 -3.00 -12.75 0.12
CA VAL A 82 -3.69 -12.81 -1.16
C VAL A 82 -2.69 -12.98 -2.31
N ALA A 83 -1.60 -12.22 -2.31
CA ALA A 83 -0.56 -12.31 -3.34
C ALA A 83 0.08 -13.71 -3.38
N ARG A 84 0.44 -14.25 -2.22
CA ARG A 84 1.02 -15.59 -2.10
C ARG A 84 0.05 -16.66 -2.59
N GLN A 85 -1.23 -16.55 -2.22
CA GLN A 85 -2.26 -17.47 -2.68
C GLN A 85 -2.39 -17.47 -4.22
N MET A 86 -2.49 -16.30 -4.84
CA MET A 86 -2.59 -16.17 -6.30
C MET A 86 -1.38 -16.77 -7.02
N ILE A 87 -0.16 -16.54 -6.52
CA ILE A 87 1.08 -17.12 -7.05
C ILE A 87 1.05 -18.66 -6.93
N GLN A 88 0.64 -19.17 -5.77
CA GLN A 88 0.57 -20.60 -5.51
C GLN A 88 -0.44 -21.31 -6.42
N GLU A 89 -1.63 -20.74 -6.60
CA GLU A 89 -2.66 -21.28 -7.49
C GLU A 89 -2.18 -21.39 -8.94
N ARG A 90 -1.56 -20.33 -9.45
CA ARG A 90 -0.96 -20.32 -10.79
C ARG A 90 0.16 -21.34 -10.91
N HIS A 91 1.01 -21.47 -9.91
CA HIS A 91 2.09 -22.44 -9.90
C HIS A 91 1.57 -23.88 -9.92
N GLN A 92 0.53 -24.17 -9.14
CA GLN A 92 -0.11 -25.49 -9.13
C GLN A 92 -0.76 -25.80 -10.48
N ALA A 93 -1.47 -24.84 -11.09
CA ALA A 93 -2.04 -25.03 -12.43
C ALA A 93 -0.96 -25.36 -13.48
N ARG A 94 0.18 -24.65 -13.44
CA ARG A 94 1.32 -24.93 -14.33
C ARG A 94 1.91 -26.34 -14.11
N LYS A 95 2.02 -26.78 -12.84
CA LYS A 95 2.46 -28.16 -12.52
C LYS A 95 1.51 -29.21 -13.10
N GLN A 96 0.18 -29.00 -12.96
CA GLN A 96 -0.82 -29.92 -13.50
C GLN A 96 -0.79 -30.00 -15.02
N VAL A 97 -0.62 -28.86 -15.71
CA VAL A 97 -0.46 -28.86 -17.18
C VAL A 97 0.79 -29.62 -17.60
N LYS A 98 1.91 -29.44 -16.90
CA LYS A 98 3.14 -30.20 -17.15
C LYS A 98 2.98 -31.71 -16.90
N ALA A 99 2.15 -32.08 -15.92
CA ALA A 99 1.84 -33.47 -15.60
C ALA A 99 0.81 -34.12 -16.55
N GLY A 100 0.39 -33.44 -17.61
CA GLY A 100 -0.51 -33.98 -18.64
C GLY A 100 -1.98 -33.55 -18.50
N ASN A 101 -2.34 -32.69 -17.58
CA ASN A 101 -3.70 -32.12 -17.55
C ASN A 101 -3.85 -31.08 -18.67
N VAL A 102 -4.43 -31.55 -19.79
CA VAL A 102 -4.60 -30.74 -21.01
C VAL A 102 -5.95 -30.03 -21.13
N SER A 103 -6.78 -30.03 -20.09
CA SER A 103 -8.07 -29.35 -20.12
C SER A 103 -7.90 -27.85 -20.43
N ALA A 104 -8.83 -27.30 -21.23
CA ALA A 104 -8.79 -25.89 -21.61
C ALA A 104 -8.87 -24.94 -20.37
N ALA A 105 -9.62 -25.34 -19.35
CA ALA A 105 -9.73 -24.60 -18.11
C ALA A 105 -8.39 -24.50 -17.37
N MET A 106 -7.68 -25.64 -17.26
CA MET A 106 -6.39 -25.69 -16.58
C MET A 106 -5.30 -24.94 -17.35
N LYS A 107 -5.30 -25.05 -18.68
CA LYS A 107 -4.37 -24.28 -19.55
C LYS A 107 -4.58 -22.78 -19.39
N ARG A 108 -5.84 -22.29 -19.36
CA ARG A 108 -6.16 -20.89 -19.12
C ARG A 108 -5.66 -20.43 -17.73
N LYS A 109 -5.91 -21.22 -16.69
CA LYS A 109 -5.43 -20.91 -15.33
C LYS A 109 -3.91 -20.82 -15.23
N ALA A 110 -3.21 -21.73 -15.90
CA ALA A 110 -1.74 -21.75 -15.93
C ALA A 110 -1.12 -20.56 -16.70
N ALA A 111 -1.80 -20.11 -17.77
CA ALA A 111 -1.36 -19.00 -18.60
C ALA A 111 -1.74 -17.63 -18.03
N HIS A 112 -2.80 -17.54 -17.21
CA HIS A 112 -3.30 -16.29 -16.67
C HIS A 112 -2.27 -15.60 -15.80
N THR A 113 -2.13 -14.27 -15.96
CA THR A 113 -1.39 -13.41 -15.03
C THR A 113 -2.40 -12.71 -14.13
N PRO A 114 -2.49 -13.06 -12.85
CA PRO A 114 -3.44 -12.43 -11.94
C PRO A 114 -3.06 -10.96 -11.69
N ILE A 115 -4.07 -10.13 -11.50
CA ILE A 115 -3.93 -8.73 -11.12
C ILE A 115 -4.58 -8.56 -9.76
N MET A 116 -3.84 -7.98 -8.84
CA MET A 116 -4.33 -7.48 -7.57
C MET A 116 -4.79 -6.03 -7.74
N GLN A 117 -5.88 -5.69 -7.11
CA GLN A 117 -6.30 -4.30 -6.96
C GLN A 117 -6.19 -3.89 -5.50
N MET A 118 -5.90 -2.62 -5.28
CA MET A 118 -5.86 -1.99 -3.97
C MET A 118 -6.58 -0.67 -4.02
N TRP A 119 -7.43 -0.41 -3.05
CA TRP A 119 -8.15 0.84 -2.94
C TRP A 119 -7.45 1.78 -1.96
N ARG A 120 -7.64 3.08 -2.14
CA ARG A 120 -7.28 4.10 -1.17
C ARG A 120 -5.83 3.98 -0.70
N THR A 121 -4.92 4.39 -1.57
CA THR A 121 -3.47 4.32 -1.31
C THR A 121 -2.81 5.68 -1.10
N ASP A 122 -3.61 6.75 -0.92
CA ASP A 122 -3.14 8.13 -0.72
C ASP A 122 -3.70 8.70 0.59
N ALA A 123 -3.47 7.99 1.70
CA ALA A 123 -4.03 8.29 3.02
C ALA A 123 -2.95 8.49 4.11
N ASP A 124 -1.84 9.12 3.75
CA ASP A 124 -0.78 9.43 4.71
C ASP A 124 -1.23 10.58 5.64
N LEU A 125 -1.41 10.27 6.93
CA LEU A 125 -1.86 11.22 7.94
C LEU A 125 -1.00 12.49 8.01
N ARG A 126 0.31 12.39 7.68
CA ARG A 126 1.24 13.52 7.68
C ARG A 126 0.91 14.58 6.63
N CYS A 127 0.08 14.24 5.64
CA CYS A 127 -0.38 15.21 4.65
C CYS A 127 -1.32 16.25 5.25
N TRP A 128 -2.05 15.88 6.28
CA TRP A 128 -3.11 16.70 6.89
C TRP A 128 -2.81 17.12 8.32
N ASP A 129 -2.08 16.33 9.09
CA ASP A 129 -1.61 16.67 10.43
C ASP A 129 -0.11 16.94 10.41
N LEU A 130 0.26 18.22 10.39
CA LEU A 130 1.65 18.66 10.32
C LEU A 130 2.43 18.43 11.63
N SER A 131 1.74 18.14 12.74
CA SER A 131 2.40 17.76 13.99
C SER A 131 3.06 16.36 13.90
N LEU A 132 2.61 15.52 12.98
CA LEU A 132 3.17 14.20 12.71
C LEU A 132 4.40 14.24 11.78
N ASP A 133 4.61 15.35 11.11
CA ASP A 133 5.76 15.59 10.23
C ASP A 133 6.24 17.04 10.46
N PRO A 134 7.24 17.25 11.30
CA PRO A 134 7.70 18.58 11.70
C PRO A 134 8.45 19.29 10.55
N SER A 135 7.74 19.66 9.52
CA SER A 135 8.26 20.42 8.37
C SER A 135 7.42 21.67 8.13
N ASP A 136 8.03 22.70 7.54
CA ASP A 136 7.39 23.99 7.19
C ASP A 136 6.52 23.90 5.94
N ARG A 137 5.80 22.77 5.77
CA ARG A 137 4.88 22.56 4.64
C ARG A 137 3.51 23.18 4.90
N THR A 138 2.77 23.44 3.83
CA THR A 138 1.33 23.65 3.91
C THR A 138 0.56 22.34 3.87
N VAL A 139 -0.58 22.27 4.55
CA VAL A 139 -1.46 21.10 4.54
C VAL A 139 -1.81 20.71 3.09
N GLY A 140 -1.77 19.44 2.80
CA GLY A 140 -2.10 18.87 1.49
C GLY A 140 -1.04 19.03 0.41
N THR A 141 0.21 19.35 0.76
CA THR A 141 1.30 19.49 -0.25
C THR A 141 1.92 18.19 -0.71
N LEU A 142 1.75 17.07 0.01
CA LEU A 142 2.29 15.78 -0.42
C LEU A 142 1.43 15.10 -1.50
N TRP A 143 0.12 15.04 -1.29
CA TRP A 143 -0.80 14.28 -2.15
C TRP A 143 -1.93 15.13 -2.72
N GLY A 144 -1.87 16.44 -2.55
CA GLY A 144 -2.93 17.35 -2.94
C GLY A 144 -3.78 17.82 -1.76
N ARG A 145 -4.66 18.78 -2.05
CA ARG A 145 -5.51 19.42 -1.03
C ARG A 145 -6.86 18.75 -0.87
N ASP A 146 -7.25 17.97 -1.86
CA ASP A 146 -8.53 17.26 -1.86
C ASP A 146 -8.29 15.77 -1.61
N PRO A 147 -8.55 15.29 -0.37
CA PRO A 147 -8.34 13.88 -0.02
C PRO A 147 -9.28 12.95 -0.79
N TRP A 148 -10.45 13.43 -1.18
CA TRP A 148 -11.40 12.64 -1.96
C TRP A 148 -10.92 12.43 -3.39
N ALA A 149 -10.42 13.48 -4.02
CA ALA A 149 -9.85 13.39 -5.36
C ALA A 149 -8.61 12.49 -5.39
N SER A 150 -7.70 12.62 -4.42
CA SER A 150 -6.47 11.82 -4.39
C SER A 150 -6.72 10.37 -3.95
N ASN A 151 -7.43 10.14 -2.85
CA ASN A 151 -7.59 8.80 -2.29
C ASN A 151 -8.70 7.97 -2.97
N LEU A 152 -9.74 8.60 -3.48
CA LEU A 152 -10.88 7.93 -4.11
C LEU A 152 -10.93 8.13 -5.63
N GLY A 153 -10.70 9.34 -6.12
CA GLY A 153 -10.92 9.71 -7.51
C GLY A 153 -9.77 9.37 -8.47
N SER A 154 -8.52 9.46 -8.03
CA SER A 154 -7.37 9.19 -8.88
C SER A 154 -7.12 7.68 -9.03
N VAL A 155 -6.42 7.28 -10.10
CA VAL A 155 -5.95 5.89 -10.26
C VAL A 155 -4.98 5.52 -9.13
N GLY A 156 -4.36 6.52 -8.54
CA GLY A 156 -3.58 6.41 -7.33
C GLY A 156 -2.33 5.56 -7.43
N PHE A 157 -1.67 5.53 -6.35
CA PHE A 157 -0.40 4.92 -6.10
C PHE A 157 -0.59 3.42 -5.86
N ALA A 158 0.04 2.55 -6.66
CA ALA A 158 0.05 1.09 -6.51
C ALA A 158 -1.32 0.40 -6.51
N ARG A 159 -2.29 0.87 -7.29
CA ARG A 159 -3.66 0.31 -7.29
C ARG A 159 -3.85 -0.96 -8.11
N LEU A 160 -3.06 -1.16 -9.15
CA LEU A 160 -3.14 -2.34 -10.02
C LEU A 160 -1.75 -2.95 -10.15
N LEU A 161 -1.58 -4.15 -9.61
CA LEU A 161 -0.29 -4.81 -9.47
C LEU A 161 -0.40 -6.29 -9.80
N THR A 162 0.70 -6.90 -10.23
CA THR A 162 0.80 -8.35 -10.15
C THR A 162 1.17 -8.77 -8.73
N PRO A 163 0.78 -9.99 -8.28
CA PRO A 163 1.17 -10.49 -6.96
C PRO A 163 2.69 -10.51 -6.74
N GLU A 164 3.44 -10.84 -7.79
CA GLU A 164 4.90 -10.83 -7.74
C GLU A 164 5.46 -9.41 -7.56
N SER A 165 4.91 -8.41 -8.27
CA SER A 165 5.30 -7.00 -8.11
C SER A 165 4.96 -6.48 -6.71
N TRP A 166 3.79 -6.86 -6.18
CA TRP A 166 3.43 -6.52 -4.81
C TRP A 166 4.48 -6.99 -3.82
N LEU A 167 4.77 -8.30 -3.78
CA LEU A 167 5.70 -8.88 -2.80
C LEU A 167 7.14 -8.38 -2.96
N SER A 168 7.59 -8.13 -4.20
CA SER A 168 8.98 -7.73 -4.45
C SER A 168 9.25 -6.24 -4.25
N THR A 169 8.26 -5.39 -4.41
CA THR A 169 8.49 -3.94 -4.52
C THR A 169 7.61 -3.10 -3.59
N TRP A 170 6.33 -3.45 -3.46
CA TRP A 170 5.32 -2.58 -2.87
C TRP A 170 4.91 -2.96 -1.44
N SER A 171 5.05 -4.22 -1.06
CA SER A 171 4.76 -4.63 0.31
C SER A 171 5.77 -4.01 1.28
N GLY A 172 5.30 -3.23 2.24
CA GLY A 172 6.15 -2.70 3.32
C GLY A 172 6.65 -3.78 4.29
N ILE A 173 6.09 -5.00 4.20
CA ILE A 173 6.44 -6.15 5.05
C ILE A 173 7.40 -7.09 4.32
N SER A 174 7.06 -7.51 3.10
CA SER A 174 7.77 -8.56 2.36
C SER A 174 8.78 -8.04 1.34
N SER A 175 8.66 -6.79 0.90
CA SER A 175 9.55 -6.19 -0.11
C SER A 175 10.98 -6.02 0.41
N ASN A 176 11.95 -6.42 -0.41
CA ASN A 176 13.37 -6.15 -0.20
C ASN A 176 13.86 -4.88 -0.92
N ALA A 177 12.98 -4.18 -1.63
CA ALA A 177 13.30 -2.97 -2.39
C ALA A 177 13.38 -1.71 -1.51
N SER A 178 13.71 -1.85 -0.24
CA SER A 178 13.95 -0.72 0.68
C SER A 178 15.45 -0.49 0.78
N PHE A 179 15.90 0.72 0.50
CA PHE A 179 17.29 1.15 0.72
C PHE A 179 17.62 1.38 2.21
N ALA A 180 16.65 1.20 3.09
CA ALA A 180 16.77 1.42 4.54
C ALA A 180 17.01 0.14 5.34
N LYS A 181 17.35 -0.99 4.68
CA LYS A 181 17.74 -2.23 5.36
C LYS A 181 19.23 -2.41 5.34
#